data_8bba80898d2fb965021585e0da6a6678
#
_entry.id   8bba80898d2fb965021585e0da6a6678
#
_cell.length_a   1.000
_cell.length_b   1.000
_cell.length_c   1.000
_cell.angle_alpha   90.00
_cell.angle_beta   90.00
_cell.angle_gamma   90.00
#
_symmetry.space_group_name_H-M   'P 1'
#
loop_
_entity.id
_entity.type
_entity.pdbx_description
1 polymer ?
#
loop_
_entity_poly.entity_id
_entity_poly.type
_entity_poly.pdbx_seq_one_letter_code
_entity_poly.pdbx_strand_id
1 'polypeptide(L)'
;CEGDLGLWVKLHQDINIDYSTIHIWPNNWGWIDKTDIPGTLDKAIANTREYIDVHVAEAQKMNKPLVLEEFGLPRDSVMFDRKSSTVLRDRYYEEIFEIVKEHAIQKSVFQGCNFWAWGGFAQPQHLFWQKGDDYMGDPGQEEQGLNSVYDTDTTVKLVADIVNEINQITQMK
;
A
#
# COMPACT_ATOMS: atom_id res chain seq x y z
N CYS A 1 -11.14 4.48 -7.04
CA CYS A 1 -12.23 5.42 -6.85
C CYS A 1 -11.64 6.76 -6.44
N GLU A 2 -11.49 7.66 -7.39
CA GLU A 2 -11.13 9.05 -7.08
C GLU A 2 -12.30 9.63 -6.29
N GLY A 3 -12.23 9.53 -4.97
CA GLY A 3 -13.24 10.06 -4.08
C GLY A 3 -13.31 11.60 -4.19
N ASP A 4 -14.46 12.15 -3.87
CA ASP A 4 -14.62 13.59 -3.73
C ASP A 4 -13.74 14.08 -2.56
N LEU A 5 -12.66 14.80 -2.88
CA LEU A 5 -11.73 15.35 -1.88
C LEU A 5 -12.46 16.26 -0.87
N GLY A 6 -13.47 17.00 -1.32
CA GLY A 6 -14.28 17.86 -0.44
C GLY A 6 -15.06 17.04 0.59
N LEU A 7 -15.61 15.89 0.18
CA LEU A 7 -16.27 14.96 1.10
C LEU A 7 -15.27 14.31 2.06
N TRP A 8 -14.09 13.91 1.57
CA TRP A 8 -13.02 13.39 2.40
C TRP A 8 -12.61 14.37 3.50
N VAL A 9 -12.38 15.65 3.12
CA VAL A 9 -12.08 16.73 4.08
C VAL A 9 -13.20 16.89 5.08
N LYS A 10 -14.46 16.95 4.61
CA LYS A 10 -15.63 17.11 5.48
C LYS A 10 -15.74 15.99 6.53
N LEU A 11 -15.43 14.75 6.17
CA LEU A 11 -15.45 13.64 7.10
C LEU A 11 -14.30 13.74 8.11
N HIS A 12 -13.07 13.94 7.62
CA HIS A 12 -11.89 13.88 8.48
C HIS A 12 -11.66 15.12 9.34
N GLN A 13 -12.33 16.25 9.05
CA GLN A 13 -12.26 17.43 9.91
C GLN A 13 -13.10 17.30 11.20
N ASP A 14 -13.95 16.26 11.33
CA ASP A 14 -14.77 16.04 12.53
C ASP A 14 -13.87 15.90 13.77
N ILE A 15 -14.32 16.52 14.87
CA ILE A 15 -13.53 16.57 16.12
C ILE A 15 -13.36 15.19 16.78
N ASN A 16 -14.19 14.22 16.44
CA ASN A 16 -14.12 12.86 16.96
C ASN A 16 -13.21 11.95 16.13
N ILE A 17 -12.60 12.44 15.06
CA ILE A 17 -11.64 11.72 14.24
C ILE A 17 -10.23 12.21 14.59
N ASP A 18 -9.39 11.32 15.12
CA ASP A 18 -8.05 11.66 15.59
C ASP A 18 -7.01 11.76 14.45
N TYR A 19 -7.16 10.97 13.39
CA TYR A 19 -6.27 10.97 12.23
C TYR A 19 -7.02 10.66 10.93
N SER A 20 -6.45 11.08 9.83
CA SER A 20 -7.02 10.88 8.50
C SER A 20 -6.46 9.62 7.85
N THR A 21 -7.24 8.96 7.01
CA THR A 21 -6.83 7.76 6.30
C THR A 21 -7.08 7.88 4.80
N ILE A 22 -6.22 7.22 4.03
CA ILE A 22 -6.38 7.03 2.58
C ILE A 22 -6.07 5.58 2.20
N HIS A 23 -6.65 5.12 1.10
CA HIS A 23 -6.32 3.85 0.46
C HIS A 23 -5.83 4.10 -0.95
N ILE A 24 -4.99 3.21 -1.50
CA ILE A 24 -4.51 3.30 -2.88
C ILE A 24 -4.51 1.92 -3.53
N TRP A 25 -5.37 1.74 -4.54
CA TRP A 25 -5.51 0.51 -5.29
C TRP A 25 -5.28 0.71 -6.80
N PRO A 26 -4.01 0.83 -7.27
CA PRO A 26 -3.70 1.20 -8.65
C PRO A 26 -4.32 0.27 -9.67
N ASN A 27 -4.37 -1.02 -9.35
CA ASN A 27 -4.98 -2.03 -10.20
C ASN A 27 -6.50 -1.83 -10.34
N ASN A 28 -7.20 -1.55 -9.23
CA ASN A 28 -8.65 -1.37 -9.19
C ASN A 28 -9.08 -0.02 -9.78
N TRP A 29 -8.21 0.97 -9.72
CA TRP A 29 -8.47 2.32 -10.23
C TRP A 29 -8.07 2.51 -11.70
N GLY A 30 -7.56 1.45 -12.34
CA GLY A 30 -7.16 1.51 -13.74
C GLY A 30 -5.86 2.30 -13.98
N TRP A 31 -5.05 2.51 -12.94
CA TRP A 31 -3.72 3.09 -13.09
C TRP A 31 -2.70 2.08 -13.60
N ILE A 32 -2.98 0.79 -13.37
CA ILE A 32 -2.21 -0.34 -13.87
C ILE A 32 -3.04 -1.09 -14.91
N ASP A 33 -2.43 -1.37 -16.07
CA ASP A 33 -2.95 -2.35 -17.02
C ASP A 33 -2.37 -3.74 -16.66
N LYS A 34 -3.26 -4.65 -16.26
CA LYS A 34 -2.88 -6.02 -15.88
C LYS A 34 -2.16 -6.79 -17.01
N THR A 35 -2.38 -6.38 -18.26
CA THR A 35 -1.75 -7.00 -19.43
C THR A 35 -0.40 -6.36 -19.78
N ASP A 36 -0.12 -5.16 -19.21
CA ASP A 36 1.14 -4.44 -19.39
C ASP A 36 1.53 -3.66 -18.13
N ILE A 37 1.79 -4.41 -17.04
CA ILE A 37 2.23 -3.80 -15.78
C ILE A 37 3.52 -2.99 -15.98
N PRO A 38 4.57 -3.48 -16.68
CA PRO A 38 5.78 -2.70 -16.87
C PRO A 38 5.55 -1.36 -17.57
N GLY A 39 4.69 -1.33 -18.58
CA GLY A 39 4.41 -0.12 -19.36
C GLY A 39 3.57 0.93 -18.60
N THR A 40 2.86 0.51 -17.57
CA THR A 40 1.95 1.40 -16.81
C THR A 40 2.45 1.73 -15.40
N LEU A 41 3.45 1.04 -14.89
CA LEU A 41 3.92 1.15 -13.50
C LEU A 41 4.43 2.57 -13.17
N ASP A 42 5.22 3.18 -14.04
CA ASP A 42 5.77 4.53 -13.80
C ASP A 42 4.67 5.57 -13.65
N LYS A 43 3.63 5.47 -14.48
CA LYS A 43 2.46 6.35 -14.36
C LYS A 43 1.67 6.09 -13.08
N ALA A 44 1.52 4.84 -12.68
CA ALA A 44 0.85 4.48 -11.43
C ALA A 44 1.60 5.02 -10.21
N ILE A 45 2.94 4.95 -10.20
CA ILE A 45 3.80 5.54 -9.17
C ILE A 45 3.60 7.07 -9.12
N ALA A 46 3.62 7.74 -10.26
CA ALA A 46 3.40 9.18 -10.33
C ALA A 46 2.02 9.59 -9.79
N ASN A 47 0.96 8.88 -10.20
CA ASN A 47 -0.40 9.10 -9.70
C ASN A 47 -0.49 8.84 -8.18
N THR A 48 0.20 7.82 -7.68
CA THR A 48 0.25 7.50 -6.24
C THR A 48 0.86 8.66 -5.45
N ARG A 49 1.99 9.19 -5.92
CA ARG A 49 2.66 10.33 -5.26
C ARG A 49 1.76 11.56 -5.26
N GLU A 50 1.18 11.91 -6.41
CA GLU A 50 0.25 13.04 -6.52
C GLU A 50 -0.97 12.89 -5.59
N TYR A 51 -1.54 11.67 -5.51
CA TYR A 51 -2.66 11.38 -4.63
C TYR A 51 -2.29 11.58 -3.15
N ILE A 52 -1.13 11.08 -2.72
CA ILE A 52 -0.63 11.27 -1.35
C ILE A 52 -0.40 12.77 -1.08
N ASP A 53 0.27 13.49 -1.98
CA ASP A 53 0.61 14.90 -1.81
C ASP A 53 -0.63 15.77 -1.62
N VAL A 54 -1.69 15.54 -2.41
CA VAL A 54 -2.97 16.25 -2.28
C VAL A 54 -3.59 16.03 -0.90
N HIS A 55 -3.62 14.78 -0.42
CA HIS A 55 -4.20 14.45 0.88
C HIS A 55 -3.33 14.92 2.06
N VAL A 56 -2.02 14.91 1.91
CA VAL A 56 -1.08 15.51 2.88
C VAL A 56 -1.35 16.99 3.04
N ALA A 57 -1.53 17.72 1.92
CA ALA A 57 -1.82 19.16 1.97
C ALA A 57 -3.13 19.45 2.73
N GLU A 58 -4.17 18.67 2.53
CA GLU A 58 -5.44 18.83 3.26
C GLU A 58 -5.32 18.40 4.73
N ALA A 59 -4.62 17.29 5.03
CA ALA A 59 -4.39 16.85 6.40
C ALA A 59 -3.58 17.89 7.21
N GLN A 60 -2.61 18.56 6.57
CA GLN A 60 -1.87 19.68 7.18
C GLN A 60 -2.80 20.84 7.54
N LYS A 61 -3.73 21.24 6.67
CA LYS A 61 -4.71 22.28 6.95
C LYS A 61 -5.62 21.94 8.13
N MET A 62 -5.98 20.66 8.25
CA MET A 62 -6.79 20.15 9.36
C MET A 62 -5.98 19.93 10.65
N ASN A 63 -4.64 20.02 10.59
CA ASN A 63 -3.71 19.69 11.67
C ASN A 63 -3.92 18.27 12.21
N LYS A 64 -4.10 17.30 11.31
CA LYS A 64 -4.31 15.88 11.65
C LYS A 64 -3.25 15.01 11.00
N PRO A 65 -2.80 13.94 11.70
CA PRO A 65 -1.99 12.90 11.07
C PRO A 65 -2.72 12.26 9.89
N LEU A 66 -1.97 11.81 8.90
CA LEU A 66 -2.44 11.04 7.75
C LEU A 66 -1.75 9.68 7.71
N VAL A 67 -2.51 8.62 7.49
CA VAL A 67 -2.02 7.25 7.30
C VAL A 67 -2.53 6.71 5.97
N LEU A 68 -1.63 6.16 5.15
CA LEU A 68 -2.01 5.29 4.04
C LEU A 68 -2.37 3.92 4.62
N GLU A 69 -3.66 3.73 4.90
CA GLU A 69 -4.15 2.61 5.69
C GLU A 69 -4.17 1.30 4.90
N GLU A 70 -4.25 1.40 3.58
CA GLU A 70 -4.32 0.23 2.72
C GLU A 70 -3.77 0.54 1.32
N PHE A 71 -2.83 -0.29 0.87
CA PHE A 71 -2.37 -0.30 -0.52
C PHE A 71 -1.87 -1.69 -0.90
N GLY A 72 -1.89 -2.01 -2.18
CA GLY A 72 -1.37 -3.27 -2.67
C GLY A 72 -1.13 -3.25 -4.18
N LEU A 73 -0.34 -4.21 -4.63
CA LEU A 73 -0.14 -4.52 -6.03
C LEU A 73 0.01 -6.05 -6.18
N PRO A 74 -0.60 -6.66 -7.19
CA PRO A 74 -0.43 -8.08 -7.44
C PRO A 74 1.02 -8.41 -7.81
N ARG A 75 1.37 -9.71 -7.74
CA ARG A 75 2.61 -10.25 -8.27
C ARG A 75 2.72 -9.95 -9.76
N ASP A 76 3.95 -9.93 -10.27
CA ASP A 76 4.23 -9.68 -11.67
C ASP A 76 3.40 -10.62 -12.56
N SER A 77 2.86 -10.07 -13.66
CA SER A 77 1.94 -10.77 -14.57
C SER A 77 0.65 -11.30 -13.89
N VAL A 78 0.25 -10.70 -12.77
CA VAL A 78 -0.98 -11.10 -12.02
C VAL A 78 -0.98 -12.59 -11.65
N MET A 79 0.17 -13.11 -11.25
CA MET A 79 0.33 -14.51 -10.87
C MET A 79 -0.01 -14.73 -9.39
N PHE A 80 -0.53 -15.92 -9.05
CA PHE A 80 -0.92 -16.30 -7.68
C PHE A 80 0.09 -17.24 -7.02
N ASP A 81 0.96 -17.89 -7.78
CA ASP A 81 1.97 -18.80 -7.25
C ASP A 81 2.99 -18.01 -6.41
N ARG A 82 3.24 -18.49 -5.20
CA ARG A 82 4.24 -17.94 -4.26
C ARG A 82 5.65 -17.78 -4.85
N LYS A 83 5.98 -18.57 -5.87
CA LYS A 83 7.29 -18.54 -6.54
C LYS A 83 7.35 -17.55 -7.71
N SER A 84 6.22 -16.93 -8.05
CA SER A 84 6.19 -15.94 -9.13
C SER A 84 6.97 -14.70 -8.75
N SER A 85 7.50 -14.01 -9.77
CA SER A 85 8.24 -12.75 -9.61
C SER A 85 7.42 -11.68 -8.89
N THR A 86 8.12 -10.86 -8.10
CA THR A 86 7.58 -9.70 -7.40
C THR A 86 8.34 -8.41 -7.71
N VAL A 87 9.18 -8.41 -8.75
CA VAL A 87 10.10 -7.30 -9.06
C VAL A 87 9.35 -5.99 -9.28
N LEU A 88 8.24 -6.01 -10.02
CA LEU A 88 7.44 -4.81 -10.28
C LEU A 88 6.65 -4.38 -9.05
N ARG A 89 6.11 -5.34 -8.31
CA ARG A 89 5.47 -5.09 -7.01
C ARG A 89 6.46 -4.48 -6.01
N ASP A 90 7.64 -5.06 -5.90
CA ASP A 90 8.68 -4.58 -4.97
C ASP A 90 9.09 -3.15 -5.31
N ARG A 91 9.24 -2.81 -6.59
CA ARG A 91 9.49 -1.44 -7.01
C ARG A 91 8.38 -0.48 -6.60
N TYR A 92 7.10 -0.88 -6.74
CA TYR A 92 5.96 -0.07 -6.29
C TYR A 92 5.95 0.13 -4.77
N TYR A 93 6.25 -0.93 -4.01
CA TYR A 93 6.34 -0.87 -2.55
C TYR A 93 7.51 0.01 -2.10
N GLU A 94 8.68 -0.14 -2.73
CA GLU A 94 9.84 0.71 -2.46
C GLU A 94 9.49 2.20 -2.57
N GLU A 95 8.83 2.61 -3.64
CA GLU A 95 8.40 4.00 -3.84
C GLU A 95 7.47 4.50 -2.72
N ILE A 96 6.50 3.70 -2.29
CA ILE A 96 5.60 4.10 -1.19
C ILE A 96 6.37 4.25 0.12
N PHE A 97 7.23 3.29 0.47
CA PHE A 97 8.02 3.37 1.70
C PHE A 97 9.06 4.49 1.65
N GLU A 98 9.62 4.81 0.49
CA GLU A 98 10.48 5.99 0.32
C GLU A 98 9.69 7.30 0.53
N ILE A 99 8.43 7.39 0.07
CA ILE A 99 7.56 8.54 0.40
C ILE A 99 7.37 8.66 1.92
N VAL A 100 7.10 7.55 2.61
CA VAL A 100 6.99 7.55 4.08
C VAL A 100 8.29 8.06 4.72
N LYS A 101 9.46 7.61 4.23
CA LYS A 101 10.76 8.04 4.72
C LYS A 101 11.01 9.54 4.48
N GLU A 102 10.69 10.05 3.29
CA GLU A 102 10.77 11.47 2.98
C GLU A 102 9.96 12.32 3.96
N HIS A 103 8.72 11.90 4.24
CA HIS A 103 7.84 12.58 5.18
C HIS A 103 8.30 12.45 6.64
N ALA A 104 8.92 11.33 7.03
CA ALA A 104 9.52 11.16 8.36
C ALA A 104 10.70 12.13 8.57
N ILE A 105 11.57 12.30 7.54
CA ILE A 105 12.67 13.30 7.57
C ILE A 105 12.12 14.72 7.73
N GLN A 106 11.05 15.04 7.00
CA GLN A 106 10.40 16.36 7.01
C GLN A 106 9.56 16.61 8.27
N LYS A 107 9.33 15.58 9.09
CA LYS A 107 8.38 15.62 10.23
C LYS A 107 6.98 16.07 9.80
N SER A 108 6.54 15.57 8.67
CA SER A 108 5.26 15.86 8.07
C SER A 108 4.10 15.17 8.81
N VAL A 109 2.87 15.51 8.44
CA VAL A 109 1.66 14.86 8.94
C VAL A 109 1.46 13.43 8.40
N PHE A 110 2.16 13.03 7.33
CA PHE A 110 2.09 11.66 6.82
C PHE A 110 2.91 10.73 7.69
N GLN A 111 2.23 9.89 8.47
CA GLN A 111 2.84 9.16 9.59
C GLN A 111 3.18 7.71 9.29
N GLY A 112 2.70 7.16 8.19
CA GLY A 112 3.02 5.78 7.81
C GLY A 112 2.05 5.15 6.84
N CYS A 113 2.28 3.86 6.58
CA CYS A 113 1.45 3.07 5.70
C CYS A 113 1.32 1.62 6.17
N ASN A 114 0.22 0.96 5.75
CA ASN A 114 0.00 -0.47 5.88
C ASN A 114 -0.24 -1.06 4.50
N PHE A 115 0.46 -2.12 4.17
CA PHE A 115 0.21 -2.82 2.91
C PHE A 115 -0.86 -3.91 3.08
N TRP A 116 -1.58 -4.17 2.03
CA TRP A 116 -2.51 -5.28 1.91
C TRP A 116 -1.95 -6.32 0.93
N ALA A 117 -1.73 -7.57 1.34
CA ALA A 117 -1.96 -8.07 2.68
C ALA A 117 -0.84 -9.02 3.10
N TRP A 118 -0.69 -9.23 4.40
CA TRP A 118 0.26 -10.21 4.91
C TRP A 118 -0.28 -11.64 4.76
N GLY A 119 0.26 -12.41 3.80
CA GLY A 119 -0.03 -13.83 3.59
C GLY A 119 0.84 -14.75 4.44
N GLY A 120 2.01 -14.30 4.85
CA GLY A 120 2.91 -15.02 5.75
C GLY A 120 3.28 -16.41 5.23
N PHE A 121 3.07 -17.42 6.07
CA PHE A 121 3.39 -18.81 5.77
C PHE A 121 2.28 -19.58 5.03
N ALA A 122 1.13 -18.94 4.78
CA ALA A 122 -0.02 -19.56 4.15
C ALA A 122 0.30 -20.13 2.76
N GLN A 123 -0.38 -21.21 2.40
CA GLN A 123 -0.23 -21.88 1.12
C GLN A 123 -1.53 -21.73 0.32
N PRO A 124 -1.50 -21.10 -0.87
CA PRO A 124 -2.69 -21.04 -1.72
C PRO A 124 -3.12 -22.46 -2.14
N GLN A 125 -4.36 -22.82 -1.86
CA GLN A 125 -4.92 -24.15 -2.18
C GLN A 125 -5.98 -24.03 -3.30
N HIS A 126 -6.86 -23.04 -3.19
CA HIS A 126 -7.90 -22.77 -4.17
C HIS A 126 -7.86 -21.30 -4.60
N LEU A 127 -8.37 -21.01 -5.80
CA LEU A 127 -8.45 -19.65 -6.32
C LEU A 127 -9.36 -18.76 -5.46
N PHE A 128 -10.45 -19.31 -4.99
CA PHE A 128 -11.35 -18.68 -4.02
C PHE A 128 -11.34 -19.48 -2.73
N TRP A 129 -11.29 -18.83 -1.59
CA TRP A 129 -11.18 -19.47 -0.29
C TRP A 129 -12.30 -20.49 -0.04
N GLN A 130 -11.94 -21.63 0.46
CA GLN A 130 -12.84 -22.69 0.87
C GLN A 130 -12.57 -23.06 2.34
N LYS A 131 -13.60 -23.63 2.99
CA LYS A 131 -13.47 -24.06 4.39
C LYS A 131 -12.32 -25.08 4.53
N GLY A 132 -11.32 -24.70 5.32
CA GLY A 132 -10.14 -25.53 5.58
C GLY A 132 -8.88 -25.02 4.89
N ASP A 133 -8.99 -24.06 4.00
CA ASP A 133 -7.84 -23.39 3.41
C ASP A 133 -7.16 -22.46 4.41
N ASP A 134 -5.87 -22.23 4.19
CA ASP A 134 -5.13 -21.20 4.88
C ASP A 134 -5.72 -19.82 4.55
N TYR A 135 -5.69 -18.91 5.52
CA TYR A 135 -6.05 -17.51 5.29
C TYR A 135 -4.83 -16.72 4.83
N MET A 136 -4.95 -16.04 3.68
CA MET A 136 -3.83 -15.34 3.02
C MET A 136 -3.94 -13.82 3.04
N GLY A 137 -4.92 -13.28 3.75
CA GLY A 137 -5.16 -11.85 3.82
C GLY A 137 -6.16 -11.34 2.78
N ASP A 138 -6.27 -11.95 1.60
CA ASP A 138 -7.29 -11.58 0.62
C ASP A 138 -8.68 -12.03 1.11
N PRO A 139 -9.75 -11.21 0.95
CA PRO A 139 -11.10 -11.60 1.32
C PRO A 139 -11.54 -12.90 0.63
N GLY A 140 -12.36 -13.70 1.30
CA GLY A 140 -12.72 -15.04 0.81
C GLY A 140 -13.43 -15.08 -0.54
N GLN A 141 -14.04 -13.98 -0.96
CA GLN A 141 -14.69 -13.80 -2.26
C GLN A 141 -13.75 -13.30 -3.35
N GLU A 142 -12.51 -12.97 -3.02
CA GLU A 142 -11.47 -12.54 -3.96
C GLU A 142 -10.52 -13.68 -4.28
N GLU A 143 -9.76 -13.50 -5.35
CA GLU A 143 -8.75 -14.46 -5.77
C GLU A 143 -7.61 -14.52 -4.74
N GLN A 144 -7.47 -15.69 -4.11
CA GLN A 144 -6.56 -15.88 -2.99
C GLN A 144 -5.09 -15.81 -3.41
N GLY A 145 -4.32 -14.96 -2.74
CA GLY A 145 -2.92 -14.71 -3.05
C GLY A 145 -2.69 -13.56 -4.03
N LEU A 146 -3.74 -12.88 -4.51
CA LEU A 146 -3.62 -11.79 -5.47
C LEU A 146 -2.68 -10.69 -4.98
N ASN A 147 -2.91 -10.20 -3.76
CA ASN A 147 -2.11 -9.14 -3.14
C ASN A 147 -1.21 -9.65 -1.99
N SER A 148 -1.22 -10.95 -1.72
CA SER A 148 -0.52 -11.53 -0.58
C SER A 148 0.99 -11.34 -0.66
N VAL A 149 1.59 -10.83 0.42
CA VAL A 149 3.02 -10.82 0.66
C VAL A 149 3.37 -12.02 1.53
N TYR A 150 4.15 -12.93 1.00
CA TYR A 150 4.56 -14.12 1.73
C TYR A 150 5.91 -13.93 2.42
N ASP A 151 6.17 -14.71 3.46
CA ASP A 151 7.42 -14.71 4.23
C ASP A 151 8.69 -14.89 3.39
N THR A 152 8.57 -15.55 2.24
CA THR A 152 9.67 -15.83 1.31
C THR A 152 9.85 -14.76 0.23
N ASP A 153 8.97 -13.76 0.16
CA ASP A 153 9.04 -12.71 -0.84
C ASP A 153 10.17 -11.72 -0.58
N THR A 154 10.80 -11.25 -1.64
CA THR A 154 11.81 -10.19 -1.57
C THR A 154 11.24 -8.89 -0.99
N THR A 155 9.95 -8.66 -1.15
CA THR A 155 9.18 -7.57 -0.55
C THR A 155 9.39 -7.48 0.97
N VAL A 156 9.47 -8.62 1.68
CA VAL A 156 9.65 -8.64 3.14
C VAL A 156 10.98 -8.00 3.55
N LYS A 157 12.06 -8.37 2.85
CA LYS A 157 13.38 -7.79 3.13
C LYS A 157 13.41 -6.32 2.77
N LEU A 158 12.87 -5.94 1.62
CA LEU A 158 12.77 -4.55 1.16
C LEU A 158 12.07 -3.67 2.22
N VAL A 159 10.88 -4.08 2.64
CA VAL A 159 10.10 -3.34 3.65
C VAL A 159 10.86 -3.26 4.98
N ALA A 160 11.45 -4.37 5.45
CA ALA A 160 12.19 -4.39 6.70
C ALA A 160 13.40 -3.45 6.68
N ASP A 161 14.15 -3.41 5.57
CA ASP A 161 15.32 -2.55 5.42
C ASP A 161 14.92 -1.06 5.51
N ILE A 162 13.89 -0.65 4.73
CA ILE A 162 13.43 0.77 4.72
C ILE A 162 12.80 1.16 6.07
N VAL A 163 12.02 0.28 6.69
CA VAL A 163 11.43 0.54 8.02
C VAL A 163 12.52 0.71 9.09
N ASN A 164 13.61 -0.07 9.01
CA ASN A 164 14.75 0.12 9.92
C ASN A 164 15.41 1.49 9.73
N GLU A 165 15.56 1.97 8.49
CA GLU A 165 16.05 3.33 8.21
C GLU A 165 15.13 4.40 8.79
N ILE A 166 13.81 4.28 8.58
CA ILE A 166 12.80 5.20 9.13
C ILE A 166 12.89 5.23 10.66
N ASN A 167 12.99 4.08 11.30
CA ASN A 167 13.12 3.98 12.75
C ASN A 167 14.39 4.68 13.28
N GLN A 168 15.53 4.55 12.58
CA GLN A 168 16.75 5.27 12.94
C GLN A 168 16.55 6.79 12.84
N ILE A 169 15.93 7.28 11.77
CA ILE A 169 15.64 8.71 11.56
C ILE A 169 14.75 9.25 12.68
N THR A 170 13.73 8.49 13.09
CA THR A 170 12.75 8.93 14.10
C THR A 170 13.28 8.84 15.53
N GLN A 171 14.26 7.98 15.80
CA GLN A 171 14.89 7.83 17.13
C GLN A 171 16.02 8.85 17.38
N MET A 172 16.55 9.50 16.34
CA MET A 172 17.61 10.53 16.45
C MET A 172 17.07 11.89 16.96
N LYS A 173 16.18 11.85 17.92
CA LYS A 173 15.57 13.05 18.55
C LYS A 173 16.27 13.43 19.85
#